data_552b574f927f3861668bab2e65d0e8d3
#
_entry.id   552b574f927f3861668bab2e65d0e8d3
#
_cell.length_a   1.000
_cell.length_b   1.000
_cell.length_c   1.000
_cell.angle_alpha   90.00
_cell.angle_beta   90.00
_cell.angle_gamma   90.00
#
_symmetry.space_group_name_H-M   'P 1'
#
loop_
_entity.id
_entity.type
_entity.pdbx_description
1 polymer ?
#
loop_
_entity_poly.entity_id
_entity_poly.type
_entity_poly.pdbx_seq_one_letter_code
_entity_poly.pdbx_strand_id
1 'polypeptide(L)'
;MPGKGKELQKPDQRKFIMSENEQYSKNELMQFINIRPLDIEICDVTLRDGEQTPGVVFTKDQKLEIARELDSIGVEVIEAGFPVVSANEKQTLKAITNEGLDSRICCLSRAVRGDVDAALDCDVDIVSIFIAM
;
A
#
# COMPACT_ATOMS: atom_id res chain seq x y z
N MET A 1 32.92 17.03 -28.59
CA MET A 1 33.69 15.92 -27.95
C MET A 1 32.73 15.17 -27.03
N PRO A 2 32.43 13.88 -27.27
CA PRO A 2 31.57 13.13 -26.40
C PRO A 2 32.34 12.69 -25.14
N GLY A 3 31.78 12.98 -23.99
CA GLY A 3 32.33 12.63 -22.67
C GLY A 3 32.38 11.12 -22.47
N LYS A 4 33.53 10.65 -22.02
CA LYS A 4 33.81 9.26 -21.67
C LYS A 4 32.85 8.83 -20.53
N GLY A 5 31.99 7.86 -20.83
CA GLY A 5 31.20 7.15 -19.83
C GLY A 5 32.13 6.46 -18.83
N LYS A 6 31.95 6.70 -17.54
CA LYS A 6 32.60 5.94 -16.49
C LYS A 6 32.05 4.52 -16.53
N GLU A 7 32.87 3.59 -16.93
CA GLU A 7 32.65 2.15 -16.81
C GLU A 7 32.53 1.82 -15.31
N LEU A 8 31.35 1.40 -14.88
CA LEU A 8 31.14 0.89 -13.54
C LEU A 8 31.90 -0.43 -13.40
N GLN A 9 32.98 -0.43 -12.63
CA GLN A 9 33.70 -1.65 -12.28
C GLN A 9 32.73 -2.61 -11.56
N LYS A 10 32.62 -3.83 -12.10
CA LYS A 10 31.87 -4.92 -11.46
C LYS A 10 32.57 -5.26 -10.13
N PRO A 11 31.82 -5.38 -9.01
CA PRO A 11 32.40 -5.78 -7.74
C PRO A 11 32.98 -7.20 -7.82
N ASP A 12 34.14 -7.40 -7.19
CA ASP A 12 34.85 -8.70 -7.15
C ASP A 12 33.99 -9.70 -6.32
N GLN A 13 33.42 -10.68 -7.02
CA GLN A 13 32.54 -11.70 -6.44
C GLN A 13 33.23 -12.63 -5.41
N ARG A 14 34.54 -12.50 -5.19
CA ARG A 14 35.33 -13.37 -4.30
C ARG A 14 35.34 -12.92 -2.83
N LYS A 15 34.70 -11.80 -2.47
CA LYS A 15 34.67 -11.27 -1.09
C LYS A 15 33.46 -11.67 -0.26
N PHE A 16 32.64 -12.60 -0.72
CA PHE A 16 31.48 -13.03 0.04
C PHE A 16 31.79 -14.22 0.98
N ILE A 17 32.74 -14.02 1.90
CA ILE A 17 32.88 -14.89 3.08
C ILE A 17 32.46 -14.01 4.27
N MET A 18 31.24 -14.21 4.75
CA MET A 18 30.73 -13.54 5.93
C MET A 18 31.55 -13.98 7.15
N SER A 19 32.28 -13.07 7.77
CA SER A 19 32.67 -13.23 9.17
C SER A 19 31.45 -12.90 10.06
N GLU A 20 31.25 -13.65 11.12
CA GLU A 20 30.04 -13.61 11.99
C GLU A 20 29.77 -12.25 12.67
N ASN A 21 30.53 -11.20 12.39
CA ASN A 21 30.45 -9.90 13.04
C ASN A 21 30.31 -8.67 12.12
N GLU A 22 30.14 -8.83 10.81
CA GLU A 22 29.96 -7.70 9.90
C GLU A 22 28.47 -7.51 9.59
N GLN A 23 27.87 -6.50 10.22
CA GLN A 23 26.50 -6.07 9.95
C GLN A 23 26.52 -5.08 8.76
N TYR A 24 26.19 -5.57 7.57
CA TYR A 24 26.05 -4.73 6.39
C TYR A 24 24.78 -3.89 6.45
N SER A 25 24.88 -2.63 6.07
CA SER A 25 23.69 -1.80 5.89
C SER A 25 22.84 -2.31 4.72
N LYS A 26 21.53 -2.01 4.75
CA LYS A 26 20.61 -2.35 3.65
C LYS A 26 21.12 -1.88 2.28
N ASN A 27 21.77 -0.70 2.24
CA ASN A 27 22.29 -0.12 1.00
C ASN A 27 23.50 -0.88 0.46
N GLU A 28 24.38 -1.39 1.34
CA GLU A 28 25.51 -2.22 0.95
C GLU A 28 25.06 -3.57 0.38
N LEU A 29 24.09 -4.22 1.04
CA LEU A 29 23.49 -5.46 0.54
C LEU A 29 22.84 -5.27 -0.83
N MET A 30 22.14 -4.16 -1.06
CA MET A 30 21.50 -3.84 -2.34
C MET A 30 22.51 -3.65 -3.48
N GLN A 31 23.70 -3.13 -3.20
CA GLN A 31 24.78 -3.02 -4.18
C GLN A 31 25.34 -4.40 -4.59
N PHE A 32 25.43 -5.34 -3.64
CA PHE A 32 25.95 -6.69 -3.92
C PHE A 32 25.03 -7.54 -4.80
N ILE A 33 23.71 -7.43 -4.58
CA ILE A 33 22.72 -8.26 -5.30
C ILE A 33 22.25 -7.62 -6.61
N ASN A 34 22.78 -6.43 -6.96
CA ASN A 34 22.43 -5.70 -8.19
C ASN A 34 20.90 -5.61 -8.44
N ILE A 35 20.11 -5.64 -7.36
CA ILE A 35 18.68 -5.40 -7.41
C ILE A 35 18.50 -3.88 -7.44
N ARG A 36 17.99 -3.36 -8.55
CA ARG A 36 17.42 -2.00 -8.53
C ARG A 36 16.29 -2.00 -7.51
N PRO A 37 16.20 -0.99 -6.63
CA PRO A 37 14.98 -0.81 -5.87
C PRO A 37 13.83 -0.78 -6.88
N LEU A 38 12.99 -1.81 -6.84
CA LEU A 38 11.72 -1.76 -7.58
C LEU A 38 10.88 -0.75 -6.84
N ASP A 39 10.30 0.17 -7.58
CA ASP A 39 9.32 1.12 -7.07
C ASP A 39 8.02 0.33 -6.90
N ILE A 40 7.93 -0.43 -5.80
CA ILE A 40 6.80 -1.29 -5.47
C ILE A 40 6.07 -0.65 -4.30
N GLU A 41 4.78 -0.44 -4.48
CA GLU A 41 3.87 -0.06 -3.41
C GLU A 41 3.03 -1.26 -2.98
N ILE A 42 2.83 -1.41 -1.69
CA ILE A 42 1.96 -2.45 -1.12
C ILE A 42 0.57 -1.85 -0.93
N CYS A 43 -0.44 -2.52 -1.48
CA CYS A 43 -1.84 -2.22 -1.21
C CYS A 43 -2.42 -3.32 -0.30
N ASP A 44 -2.72 -2.97 0.95
CA ASP A 44 -3.44 -3.85 1.86
C ASP A 44 -4.94 -3.80 1.59
N VAL A 45 -5.58 -4.96 1.50
CA VAL A 45 -7.01 -5.10 1.21
C VAL A 45 -7.80 -5.74 2.36
N THR A 46 -7.22 -5.82 3.54
CA THR A 46 -7.83 -6.46 4.73
C THR A 46 -9.18 -5.85 5.06
N LEU A 47 -9.29 -4.53 5.04
CA LEU A 47 -10.50 -3.80 5.41
C LEU A 47 -11.63 -3.90 4.38
N ARG A 48 -11.34 -4.29 3.14
CA ARG A 48 -12.34 -4.49 2.09
C ARG A 48 -12.50 -5.98 1.77
N ASP A 49 -11.48 -6.64 1.22
CA ASP A 49 -11.55 -8.04 0.79
C ASP A 49 -11.53 -9.00 1.98
N GLY A 50 -10.75 -8.71 2.99
CA GLY A 50 -10.72 -9.50 4.22
C GLY A 50 -12.07 -9.55 4.93
N GLU A 51 -12.83 -8.45 4.94
CA GLU A 51 -14.18 -8.40 5.51
C GLU A 51 -15.22 -9.18 4.68
N GLN A 52 -14.92 -9.47 3.40
CA GLN A 52 -15.81 -10.34 2.57
C GLN A 52 -15.70 -11.82 2.93
N THR A 53 -14.77 -12.18 3.81
CA THR A 53 -14.67 -13.57 4.32
C THR A 53 -15.90 -13.92 5.15
N PRO A 54 -16.55 -15.07 4.91
CA PRO A 54 -17.73 -15.49 5.66
C PRO A 54 -17.49 -15.49 7.18
N GLY A 55 -18.33 -14.80 7.93
CA GLY A 55 -18.24 -14.70 9.40
C GLY A 55 -17.33 -13.59 9.90
N VAL A 56 -16.69 -12.83 9.03
CA VAL A 56 -15.92 -11.64 9.40
C VAL A 56 -16.76 -10.39 9.24
N VAL A 57 -16.86 -9.58 10.29
CA VAL A 57 -17.49 -8.26 10.28
C VAL A 57 -16.72 -7.37 11.24
N PHE A 58 -16.20 -6.25 10.74
CA PHE A 58 -15.52 -5.27 11.57
C PHE A 58 -16.46 -4.15 12.00
N THR A 59 -16.33 -3.73 13.26
CA THR A 59 -16.92 -2.47 13.69
C THR A 59 -16.11 -1.29 13.13
N LYS A 60 -16.71 -0.10 13.14
CA LYS A 60 -16.02 1.13 12.75
C LYS A 60 -14.70 1.32 13.53
N ASP A 61 -14.74 1.12 14.85
CA ASP A 61 -13.58 1.31 15.71
C ASP A 61 -12.46 0.30 15.39
N GLN A 62 -12.83 -0.96 15.10
CA GLN A 62 -11.87 -1.98 14.65
C GLN A 62 -11.24 -1.63 13.31
N LYS A 63 -12.02 -1.12 12.34
CA LYS A 63 -11.48 -0.66 11.05
C LYS A 63 -10.49 0.50 11.23
N LEU A 64 -10.80 1.44 12.10
CA LEU A 64 -9.90 2.56 12.42
C LEU A 64 -8.61 2.08 13.09
N GLU A 65 -8.70 1.14 14.04
CA GLU A 65 -7.54 0.55 14.71
C GLU A 65 -6.64 -0.19 13.69
N ILE A 66 -7.23 -1.04 12.86
CA ILE A 66 -6.49 -1.77 11.81
C ILE A 66 -5.83 -0.79 10.82
N ALA A 67 -6.51 0.27 10.41
CA ALA A 67 -5.95 1.27 9.51
C ALA A 67 -4.72 1.96 10.11
N ARG A 68 -4.78 2.34 11.40
CA ARG A 68 -3.64 2.93 12.12
C ARG A 68 -2.46 1.95 12.24
N GLU A 69 -2.72 0.67 12.52
CA GLU A 69 -1.67 -0.34 12.61
C GLU A 69 -1.00 -0.57 11.24
N LEU A 70 -1.77 -0.65 10.15
CA LEU A 70 -1.24 -0.76 8.79
C LEU A 70 -0.38 0.45 8.42
N ASP A 71 -0.82 1.65 8.74
CA ASP A 71 -0.07 2.88 8.56
C ASP A 71 1.24 2.88 9.35
N SER A 72 1.18 2.46 10.62
CA SER A 72 2.34 2.43 11.53
C SER A 72 3.46 1.51 11.05
N ILE A 73 3.14 0.45 10.31
CA ILE A 73 4.13 -0.47 9.73
C ILE A 73 4.57 -0.05 8.32
N GLY A 74 4.04 1.06 7.79
CA GLY A 74 4.47 1.67 6.54
C GLY A 74 3.82 1.07 5.29
N VAL A 75 2.59 0.57 5.37
CA VAL A 75 1.80 0.19 4.18
C VAL A 75 1.46 1.45 3.40
N GLU A 76 1.76 1.49 2.10
CA GLU A 76 1.61 2.68 1.28
C GLU A 76 0.16 2.96 0.87
N VAL A 77 -0.65 1.91 0.69
CA VAL A 77 -2.06 2.02 0.26
C VAL A 77 -2.94 1.08 1.09
N ILE A 78 -4.04 1.59 1.63
CA ILE A 78 -5.05 0.80 2.35
C ILE A 78 -6.37 0.85 1.59
N GLU A 79 -6.84 -0.28 1.04
CA GLU A 79 -8.17 -0.38 0.45
C GLU A 79 -9.20 -0.58 1.57
N ALA A 80 -9.82 0.52 1.99
CA ALA A 80 -10.54 0.61 3.26
C ALA A 80 -12.02 0.23 3.18
N GLY A 81 -12.59 0.02 1.97
CA GLY A 81 -13.97 -0.39 1.85
C GLY A 81 -14.63 -0.11 0.50
N PHE A 82 -15.96 -0.24 0.47
CA PHE A 82 -16.81 -0.01 -0.69
C PHE A 82 -18.03 0.85 -0.30
N PRO A 83 -17.99 2.17 -0.51
CA PRO A 83 -18.89 3.12 0.14
C PRO A 83 -20.37 3.01 -0.24
N VAL A 84 -20.71 2.32 -1.34
CA VAL A 84 -22.10 2.12 -1.78
C VAL A 84 -22.80 0.93 -1.11
N VAL A 85 -22.05 0.09 -0.41
CA VAL A 85 -22.61 -1.10 0.26
C VAL A 85 -23.59 -0.71 1.35
N SER A 86 -23.27 0.32 2.15
CA SER A 86 -24.15 0.83 3.19
C SER A 86 -23.76 2.25 3.63
N ALA A 87 -24.72 2.95 4.28
CA ALA A 87 -24.44 4.25 4.88
C ALA A 87 -23.38 4.16 6.00
N ASN A 88 -23.35 3.06 6.75
CA ASN A 88 -22.34 2.83 7.79
C ASN A 88 -20.95 2.66 7.19
N GLU A 89 -20.81 1.90 6.10
CA GLU A 89 -19.55 1.72 5.38
C GLU A 89 -19.02 3.06 4.88
N LYS A 90 -19.89 3.88 4.27
CA LYS A 90 -19.53 5.23 3.82
C LYS A 90 -19.05 6.11 4.97
N GLN A 91 -19.71 6.06 6.13
CA GLN A 91 -19.31 6.83 7.31
C GLN A 91 -17.99 6.32 7.91
N THR A 92 -17.76 5.02 7.89
CA THR A 92 -16.52 4.42 8.36
C THR A 92 -15.36 4.82 7.47
N LEU A 93 -15.53 4.76 6.15
CA LEU A 93 -14.52 5.20 5.19
C LEU A 93 -14.17 6.68 5.37
N LYS A 94 -15.17 7.56 5.53
CA LYS A 94 -14.95 8.97 5.85
C LYS A 94 -14.17 9.18 7.16
N ALA A 95 -14.39 8.33 8.14
CA ALA A 95 -13.64 8.42 9.39
C ALA A 95 -12.17 8.05 9.17
N ILE A 96 -11.89 7.00 8.38
CA ILE A 96 -10.52 6.57 8.06
C ILE A 96 -9.78 7.66 7.27
N THR A 97 -10.41 8.27 6.25
CA THR A 97 -9.79 9.36 5.47
C THR A 97 -9.48 10.60 6.31
N ASN A 98 -10.21 10.82 7.40
CA ASN A 98 -9.99 11.94 8.31
C ASN A 98 -9.02 11.64 9.46
N GLU A 99 -8.44 10.43 9.55
CA GLU A 99 -7.48 10.06 10.61
C GLU A 99 -6.11 10.75 10.47
N GLY A 100 -5.78 11.26 9.27
CA GLY A 100 -4.49 11.89 9.00
C GLY A 100 -3.35 10.88 8.92
N LEU A 101 -3.61 9.72 8.32
CA LEU A 101 -2.63 8.67 8.06
C LEU A 101 -1.67 9.09 6.94
N ASP A 102 -0.45 8.56 6.98
CA ASP A 102 0.53 8.71 5.89
C ASP A 102 0.20 7.77 4.71
N SER A 103 -0.47 6.65 4.98
CA SER A 103 -1.01 5.72 3.98
C SER A 103 -2.08 6.39 3.13
N ARG A 104 -2.04 6.19 1.82
CA ARG A 104 -3.10 6.63 0.91
C ARG A 104 -4.32 5.71 1.05
N ILE A 105 -5.48 6.31 1.20
CA ILE A 105 -6.73 5.57 1.36
C ILE A 105 -7.37 5.32 0.00
N CYS A 106 -7.62 4.03 -0.28
CA CYS A 106 -8.28 3.55 -1.47
C CYS A 106 -9.68 3.02 -1.14
N CYS A 107 -10.62 3.14 -2.06
CA CYS A 107 -11.89 2.43 -1.97
C CYS A 107 -12.29 1.78 -3.30
N LEU A 108 -13.11 0.73 -3.21
CA LEU A 108 -13.66 0.04 -4.38
C LEU A 108 -14.84 0.81 -4.96
N SER A 109 -14.99 0.79 -6.29
CA SER A 109 -16.11 1.38 -7.01
C SER A 109 -16.44 0.56 -8.26
N ARG A 110 -17.72 0.38 -8.57
CA ARG A 110 -18.12 -0.05 -9.92
C ARG A 110 -17.97 1.11 -10.89
N ALA A 111 -17.84 0.78 -12.19
CA ALA A 111 -17.78 1.77 -13.26
C ALA A 111 -19.17 2.41 -13.54
N VAL A 112 -19.86 2.86 -12.50
CA VAL A 112 -21.15 3.57 -12.58
C VAL A 112 -21.07 4.88 -11.80
N ARG A 113 -21.70 5.92 -12.34
CA ARG A 113 -21.58 7.30 -11.84
C ARG A 113 -21.88 7.41 -10.34
N GLY A 114 -22.97 6.82 -9.87
CA GLY A 114 -23.37 6.92 -8.45
C GLY A 114 -22.36 6.31 -7.49
N ASP A 115 -21.66 5.24 -7.88
CA ASP A 115 -20.63 4.62 -7.05
C ASP A 115 -19.36 5.49 -7.00
N VAL A 116 -18.98 6.07 -8.15
CA VAL A 116 -17.85 7.00 -8.22
C VAL A 116 -18.13 8.26 -7.41
N ASP A 117 -19.33 8.83 -7.53
CA ASP A 117 -19.74 10.01 -6.76
C ASP A 117 -19.69 9.68 -5.25
N ALA A 118 -20.15 8.48 -4.83
CA ALA A 118 -20.08 8.05 -3.44
C ALA A 118 -18.65 7.87 -2.93
N ALA A 119 -17.73 7.42 -3.78
CA ALA A 119 -16.30 7.31 -3.47
C ALA A 119 -15.68 8.71 -3.30
N LEU A 120 -15.90 9.61 -4.23
CA LEU A 120 -15.41 11.00 -4.18
C LEU A 120 -15.94 11.74 -2.94
N ASP A 121 -17.19 11.50 -2.56
CA ASP A 121 -17.78 12.06 -1.32
C ASP A 121 -17.07 11.59 -0.04
N CYS A 122 -16.25 10.54 -0.10
CA CYS A 122 -15.48 10.03 1.04
C CYS A 122 -14.08 10.65 1.13
N ASP A 123 -13.70 11.51 0.18
CA ASP A 123 -12.39 12.19 0.13
C ASP A 123 -11.21 11.20 0.14
N VAL A 124 -11.34 10.10 -0.61
CA VAL A 124 -10.30 9.08 -0.74
C VAL A 124 -9.22 9.52 -1.74
N ASP A 125 -7.98 9.05 -1.52
CA ASP A 125 -6.85 9.35 -2.42
C ASP A 125 -6.93 8.56 -3.73
N ILE A 126 -7.49 7.35 -3.68
CA ILE A 126 -7.53 6.42 -4.80
C ILE A 126 -8.93 5.79 -4.91
N VAL A 127 -9.46 5.73 -6.12
CA VAL A 127 -10.68 4.97 -6.45
C VAL A 127 -10.30 3.78 -7.33
N SER A 128 -10.44 2.57 -6.80
CA SER A 128 -10.24 1.32 -7.53
C SER A 128 -11.51 0.95 -8.27
N ILE A 129 -11.50 1.04 -9.61
CA ILE A 129 -12.68 0.80 -10.42
C ILE A 129 -12.64 -0.61 -11.01
N PHE A 130 -13.70 -1.39 -10.79
CA PHE A 130 -13.85 -2.68 -11.43
C PHE A 130 -15.05 -2.73 -12.38
N ILE A 131 -14.94 -3.56 -13.41
CA ILE A 131 -15.99 -3.83 -14.39
C ILE A 131 -16.27 -5.33 -14.32
N ALA A 132 -17.50 -5.68 -13.93
CA ALA A 132 -17.96 -7.07 -14.03
C ALA A 132 -18.28 -7.39 -15.50
N MET A 133 -17.69 -8.45 -16.02
CA MET A 133 -18.01 -9.01 -17.34
C MET A 133 -19.00 -10.15 -17.21
#